data_e9cb81d72066f5f45f3d0fcf8a4ea141
#
_entry.id   e9cb81d72066f5f45f3d0fcf8a4ea141
#
_cell.length_a   1.000
_cell.length_b   1.000
_cell.length_c   1.000
_cell.angle_alpha   90.00
_cell.angle_beta   90.00
_cell.angle_gamma   90.00
#
_symmetry.space_group_name_H-M   'P 1'
#
loop_
_entity.id
_entity.type
_entity.pdbx_description
1 polymer ?
#
loop_
_entity_poly.entity_id
_entity_poly.type
_entity_poly.pdbx_seq_one_letter_code
_entity_poly.pdbx_strand_id
1 'polypeptide(L)'
;NNNVKQNSTLLKVNDVTRPVVNTTFNVTSPVINDVINFSGNMTDLAGLISANITYNISGVITYVNFTSLSSTTYSAYNVTKLAGGPGSVINFTMYATDTSNNVKQNSTLITIRDVTVPVVNTTFNITSPLVDSVVNFSGNITDDLNLLSANITYNISGVITYVNFSGLSGTTYSPYNVTPALGCAETCVINFTMYA
;
A
#
# COMPACT_ATOMS: atom_id res chain seq x y z
N ASN A 1 67.68 35.30 -34.70
CA ASN A 1 67.11 34.81 -33.46
C ASN A 1 65.60 34.86 -33.54
N ASN A 2 64.96 33.71 -33.82
CA ASN A 2 63.51 33.63 -33.77
C ASN A 2 63.07 33.37 -32.32
N ASN A 3 62.88 34.45 -31.57
CA ASN A 3 62.33 34.38 -30.23
C ASN A 3 60.79 34.30 -30.34
N VAL A 4 60.23 33.12 -30.23
CA VAL A 4 58.79 32.89 -30.15
C VAL A 4 58.35 32.94 -28.68
N LYS A 5 57.46 33.86 -28.33
CA LYS A 5 56.80 33.90 -27.03
C LYS A 5 55.42 33.34 -27.16
N GLN A 6 55.12 32.26 -26.46
CA GLN A 6 53.79 31.67 -26.41
C GLN A 6 53.11 32.04 -25.09
N ASN A 7 51.87 32.45 -25.15
CA ASN A 7 51.01 32.60 -24.00
C ASN A 7 49.76 31.71 -24.20
N SER A 8 49.43 30.91 -23.21
CA SER A 8 48.23 30.05 -23.23
C SER A 8 47.36 30.28 -22.00
N THR A 9 46.08 30.39 -22.21
CA THR A 9 45.08 30.47 -21.15
C THR A 9 44.17 29.27 -21.21
N LEU A 10 43.94 28.60 -20.09
CA LEU A 10 43.01 27.49 -19.96
C LEU A 10 41.65 28.03 -19.52
N LEU A 11 40.62 27.70 -20.31
CA LEU A 11 39.24 27.93 -19.95
C LEU A 11 38.60 26.60 -19.52
N LYS A 12 38.11 26.55 -18.29
CA LYS A 12 37.35 25.38 -17.77
C LYS A 12 35.86 25.61 -18.02
N VAL A 13 35.23 24.72 -18.77
CA VAL A 13 33.78 24.66 -18.91
C VAL A 13 33.23 23.86 -17.72
N ASN A 14 32.32 24.44 -16.96
CA ASN A 14 31.67 23.77 -15.84
C ASN A 14 30.40 23.04 -16.36
N ASP A 15 30.21 21.83 -15.90
CA ASP A 15 28.98 21.12 -16.07
C ASP A 15 27.95 21.56 -15.00
N VAL A 16 26.73 21.90 -15.46
CA VAL A 16 25.58 22.29 -14.65
C VAL A 16 24.38 21.38 -14.92
N THR A 17 24.57 20.35 -15.73
CA THR A 17 23.56 19.37 -16.07
C THR A 17 23.37 18.40 -14.91
N ARG A 18 22.14 18.10 -14.55
CA ARG A 18 21.86 17.11 -13.51
C ARG A 18 21.72 15.72 -14.15
N PRO A 19 22.07 14.65 -13.42
CA PRO A 19 21.82 13.29 -13.86
C PRO A 19 20.36 13.04 -14.22
N VAL A 20 20.10 12.13 -15.13
CA VAL A 20 18.78 11.54 -15.37
C VAL A 20 18.64 10.33 -14.46
N VAL A 21 17.54 10.23 -13.73
CA VAL A 21 17.24 9.13 -12.80
C VAL A 21 15.88 8.54 -13.13
N ASN A 22 15.86 7.27 -13.54
CA ASN A 22 14.66 6.48 -13.77
C ASN A 22 14.55 5.40 -12.69
N THR A 23 13.37 5.22 -12.12
CA THR A 23 13.07 4.23 -11.09
C THR A 23 12.08 3.20 -11.58
N THR A 24 12.25 1.96 -11.16
CA THR A 24 11.34 0.85 -11.44
C THR A 24 11.35 -0.17 -10.29
N PHE A 25 10.32 -1.00 -10.24
CA PHE A 25 10.24 -2.14 -9.32
C PHE A 25 9.55 -3.33 -10.00
N ASN A 26 9.82 -4.52 -9.48
CA ASN A 26 9.37 -5.77 -10.07
C ASN A 26 7.89 -6.08 -9.82
N VAL A 27 7.24 -5.44 -8.84
CA VAL A 27 5.83 -5.68 -8.47
C VAL A 27 5.11 -4.35 -8.31
N THR A 28 4.01 -4.14 -9.03
CA THR A 28 3.21 -2.89 -9.01
C THR A 28 2.07 -2.89 -7.98
N SER A 29 1.64 -4.07 -7.53
CA SER A 29 0.55 -4.26 -6.57
C SER A 29 0.95 -5.30 -5.52
N PRO A 30 1.93 -4.98 -4.67
CA PRO A 30 2.46 -5.94 -3.72
C PRO A 30 1.47 -6.21 -2.59
N VAL A 31 1.59 -7.41 -2.01
CA VAL A 31 0.97 -7.77 -0.73
C VAL A 31 2.04 -7.82 0.38
N ILE A 32 1.59 -7.95 1.63
CA ILE A 32 2.50 -8.13 2.76
C ILE A 32 3.41 -9.34 2.53
N ASN A 33 4.67 -9.23 2.95
CA ASN A 33 5.73 -10.23 2.77
C ASN A 33 6.25 -10.43 1.34
N ASP A 34 5.74 -9.75 0.33
CA ASP A 34 6.35 -9.76 -0.99
C ASP A 34 7.79 -9.26 -0.95
N VAL A 35 8.60 -9.83 -1.83
CA VAL A 35 9.98 -9.39 -2.04
C VAL A 35 10.01 -8.40 -3.19
N ILE A 36 10.33 -7.15 -2.87
CA ILE A 36 10.42 -6.07 -3.85
C ILE A 36 11.88 -5.84 -4.22
N ASN A 37 12.13 -5.75 -5.51
CA ASN A 37 13.37 -5.22 -6.05
C ASN A 37 13.15 -3.77 -6.49
N PHE A 38 13.70 -2.82 -5.74
CA PHE A 38 13.80 -1.42 -6.13
C PHE A 38 15.02 -1.25 -7.00
N SER A 39 14.84 -0.80 -8.23
CA SER A 39 15.91 -0.58 -9.15
C SER A 39 15.76 0.73 -9.91
N GLY A 40 16.84 1.21 -10.45
CA GLY A 40 16.84 2.39 -11.29
C GLY A 40 18.08 2.50 -12.14
N ASN A 41 17.94 3.21 -13.25
CA ASN A 41 19.01 3.54 -14.14
C ASN A 41 19.30 5.03 -14.10
N MET A 42 20.55 5.37 -13.96
CA MET A 42 21.05 6.74 -13.88
C MET A 42 22.05 6.99 -15.01
N THR A 43 21.96 8.16 -15.62
CA THR A 43 22.88 8.56 -16.69
C THR A 43 23.28 10.01 -16.55
N ASP A 44 24.55 10.29 -16.84
CA ASP A 44 25.08 11.65 -16.93
C ASP A 44 26.28 11.68 -17.88
N LEU A 45 26.43 12.73 -18.70
CA LEU A 45 27.52 12.84 -19.66
C LEU A 45 28.87 13.16 -19.01
N ALA A 46 28.86 13.90 -17.90
CA ALA A 46 30.07 14.21 -17.13
C ALA A 46 30.54 13.04 -16.27
N GLY A 47 29.67 12.03 -16.08
CA GLY A 47 29.91 10.85 -15.26
C GLY A 47 29.33 10.96 -13.86
N LEU A 48 29.00 9.80 -13.29
CA LEU A 48 28.40 9.66 -11.97
C LEU A 48 29.49 9.36 -10.93
N ILE A 49 29.39 9.96 -9.74
CA ILE A 49 30.28 9.67 -8.59
C ILE A 49 29.59 8.87 -7.50
N SER A 50 28.28 9.04 -7.33
CA SER A 50 27.51 8.30 -6.33
C SER A 50 26.05 8.16 -6.70
N ALA A 51 25.42 7.14 -6.12
CA ALA A 51 23.99 6.95 -6.11
C ALA A 51 23.54 6.51 -4.70
N ASN A 52 22.27 6.73 -4.39
CA ASN A 52 21.68 6.31 -3.14
C ASN A 52 20.25 5.85 -3.37
N ILE A 53 19.85 4.78 -2.71
CA ILE A 53 18.47 4.33 -2.60
C ILE A 53 18.03 4.59 -1.16
N THR A 54 16.90 5.27 -0.99
CA THR A 54 16.27 5.50 0.31
C THR A 54 14.83 5.02 0.26
N TYR A 55 14.41 4.26 1.24
CA TYR A 55 13.01 3.86 1.39
C TYR A 55 12.62 3.78 2.86
N ASN A 56 11.32 3.97 3.11
CA ASN A 56 10.71 3.86 4.43
C ASN A 56 9.68 2.73 4.42
N ILE A 57 9.90 1.71 5.23
CA ILE A 57 8.96 0.60 5.45
C ILE A 57 8.58 0.60 6.92
N SER A 58 7.30 0.84 7.21
CA SER A 58 6.75 0.83 8.58
C SER A 58 7.53 1.72 9.57
N GLY A 59 7.95 2.91 9.13
CA GLY A 59 8.72 3.86 9.95
C GLY A 59 10.23 3.61 9.98
N VAL A 60 10.71 2.50 9.44
CA VAL A 60 12.14 2.20 9.34
C VAL A 60 12.70 2.74 8.02
N ILE A 61 13.58 3.74 8.12
CA ILE A 61 14.25 4.32 6.96
C ILE A 61 15.53 3.54 6.68
N THR A 62 15.66 3.08 5.45
CA THR A 62 16.86 2.37 4.96
C THR A 62 17.57 3.20 3.90
N TYR A 63 18.89 3.24 4.00
CA TYR A 63 19.78 3.89 3.04
C TYR A 63 20.72 2.84 2.43
N VAL A 64 20.76 2.78 1.10
CA VAL A 64 21.70 1.93 0.37
C VAL A 64 22.57 2.83 -0.49
N ASN A 65 23.86 2.92 -0.18
CA ASN A 65 24.79 3.84 -0.80
C ASN A 65 25.66 3.11 -1.82
N PHE A 66 25.84 3.74 -2.97
CA PHE A 66 26.75 3.34 -4.02
C PHE A 66 27.74 4.48 -4.26
N THR A 67 29.01 4.26 -3.96
CA THR A 67 30.05 5.28 -4.01
C THR A 67 31.15 4.89 -4.98
N SER A 68 32.02 5.85 -5.29
CA SER A 68 33.16 5.64 -6.20
C SER A 68 32.74 5.18 -7.60
N LEU A 69 31.60 5.66 -8.07
CA LEU A 69 31.17 5.43 -9.44
C LEU A 69 32.10 6.21 -10.39
N SER A 70 32.37 5.65 -11.56
CA SER A 70 33.26 6.26 -12.55
C SER A 70 32.74 6.08 -13.98
N SER A 71 31.44 5.99 -14.13
CA SER A 71 30.78 5.71 -15.43
C SER A 71 29.74 6.79 -15.72
N THR A 72 29.44 6.98 -17.00
CA THR A 72 28.31 7.83 -17.45
C THR A 72 26.94 7.17 -17.26
N THR A 73 26.90 5.87 -16.93
CA THR A 73 25.68 5.14 -16.64
C THR A 73 25.88 4.23 -15.44
N TYR A 74 24.85 4.11 -14.60
CA TYR A 74 24.85 3.18 -13.47
C TYR A 74 23.44 2.65 -13.22
N SER A 75 23.35 1.35 -12.91
CA SER A 75 22.10 0.69 -12.51
C SER A 75 22.19 0.26 -11.06
N ALA A 76 21.48 0.95 -10.19
CA ALA A 76 21.39 0.61 -8.78
C ALA A 76 20.16 -0.27 -8.52
N TYR A 77 20.28 -1.18 -7.58
CA TYR A 77 19.13 -1.96 -7.08
C TYR A 77 19.28 -2.32 -5.62
N ASN A 78 18.15 -2.56 -4.97
CA ASN A 78 18.09 -3.18 -3.65
C ASN A 78 16.86 -4.09 -3.55
N VAL A 79 17.04 -5.22 -2.89
CA VAL A 79 15.98 -6.22 -2.67
C VAL A 79 15.61 -6.22 -1.20
N THR A 80 14.33 -6.06 -0.90
CA THR A 80 13.82 -6.07 0.46
C THR A 80 12.49 -6.81 0.55
N LYS A 81 12.20 -7.35 1.72
CA LYS A 81 10.88 -7.91 2.03
C LYS A 81 9.99 -6.83 2.62
N LEU A 82 8.76 -6.73 2.11
CA LEU A 82 7.80 -5.78 2.63
C LEU A 82 7.33 -6.17 4.02
N ALA A 83 7.37 -5.19 4.93
CA ALA A 83 6.78 -5.24 6.25
C ALA A 83 5.77 -4.09 6.39
N GLY A 84 4.78 -4.26 7.25
CA GLY A 84 3.69 -3.31 7.43
C GLY A 84 2.36 -3.95 7.12
N GLY A 85 1.28 -3.36 7.55
CA GLY A 85 -0.07 -3.84 7.26
C GLY A 85 -0.58 -3.44 5.87
N PRO A 86 -1.72 -4.00 5.43
CA PRO A 86 -2.43 -3.54 4.26
C PRO A 86 -2.67 -2.03 4.28
N GLY A 87 -2.68 -1.39 3.12
CA GLY A 87 -2.82 0.06 2.99
C GLY A 87 -1.54 0.87 3.32
N SER A 88 -0.47 0.25 3.84
CA SER A 88 0.80 0.94 4.10
C SER A 88 1.42 1.45 2.81
N VAL A 89 1.84 2.71 2.82
CA VAL A 89 2.49 3.36 1.69
C VAL A 89 3.99 3.41 1.92
N ILE A 90 4.75 2.93 0.95
CA ILE A 90 6.20 2.95 0.94
C ILE A 90 6.65 4.01 -0.06
N ASN A 91 7.42 4.97 0.42
CA ASN A 91 8.09 5.95 -0.43
C ASN A 91 9.48 5.43 -0.75
N PHE A 92 9.74 5.26 -2.02
CA PHE A 92 11.02 4.86 -2.56
C PHE A 92 11.65 6.03 -3.34
N THR A 93 12.86 6.41 -2.99
CA THR A 93 13.58 7.53 -3.62
C THR A 93 14.97 7.06 -4.04
N MET A 94 15.35 7.39 -5.24
CA MET A 94 16.69 7.19 -5.79
C MET A 94 17.33 8.54 -6.07
N TYR A 95 18.60 8.68 -5.67
CA TYR A 95 19.42 9.86 -5.89
C TYR A 95 20.62 9.49 -6.76
N ALA A 96 21.05 10.42 -7.58
CA ALA A 96 22.32 10.34 -8.31
C ALA A 96 23.06 11.65 -8.20
N THR A 97 24.39 11.59 -8.09
CA THR A 97 25.30 12.73 -8.07
C THR A 97 26.35 12.55 -9.17
N ASP A 98 26.56 13.57 -9.98
CA ASP A 98 27.59 13.57 -11.03
C ASP A 98 28.95 14.06 -10.51
N THR A 99 29.95 14.06 -11.38
CA THR A 99 31.32 14.52 -11.08
C THR A 99 31.44 16.02 -10.80
N SER A 100 30.42 16.79 -11.15
CA SER A 100 30.32 18.24 -10.89
C SER A 100 29.51 18.57 -9.64
N ASN A 101 29.07 17.56 -8.88
CA ASN A 101 28.21 17.64 -7.70
C ASN A 101 26.76 18.11 -8.01
N ASN A 102 26.28 18.00 -9.23
CA ASN A 102 24.86 18.19 -9.50
C ASN A 102 24.09 16.95 -9.03
N VAL A 103 22.97 17.15 -8.33
CA VAL A 103 22.15 16.08 -7.75
C VAL A 103 20.78 16.04 -8.40
N LYS A 104 20.33 14.84 -8.70
CA LYS A 104 18.95 14.56 -9.12
C LYS A 104 18.39 13.41 -8.29
N GLN A 105 17.10 13.53 -7.97
CA GLN A 105 16.32 12.45 -7.35
C GLN A 105 15.07 12.13 -8.19
N ASN A 106 14.59 10.91 -8.04
CA ASN A 106 13.29 10.45 -8.49
C ASN A 106 12.65 9.60 -7.39
N SER A 107 11.36 9.82 -7.13
CA SER A 107 10.61 9.12 -6.08
C SER A 107 9.38 8.43 -6.65
N THR A 108 9.05 7.29 -6.09
CA THR A 108 7.84 6.53 -6.42
C THR A 108 7.21 5.99 -5.15
N LEU A 109 5.88 6.01 -5.11
CA LEU A 109 5.09 5.43 -4.04
C LEU A 109 4.57 4.05 -4.45
N ILE A 110 4.58 3.12 -3.52
CA ILE A 110 3.95 1.80 -3.66
C ILE A 110 3.09 1.54 -2.44
N THR A 111 1.89 0.99 -2.65
CA THR A 111 0.96 0.68 -1.56
C THR A 111 0.82 -0.83 -1.40
N ILE A 112 0.91 -1.33 -0.17
CA ILE A 112 0.65 -2.73 0.14
C ILE A 112 -0.85 -2.97 0.02
N ARG A 113 -1.22 -3.90 -0.87
CA ARG A 113 -2.63 -4.24 -1.13
C ARG A 113 -3.15 -5.17 -0.03
N ASP A 114 -4.38 -4.94 0.35
CA ASP A 114 -5.16 -5.89 1.13
C ASP A 114 -5.70 -7.01 0.24
N VAL A 115 -5.61 -8.23 0.74
CA VAL A 115 -6.16 -9.45 0.13
C VAL A 115 -6.88 -10.33 1.14
N THR A 116 -6.97 -9.86 2.39
CA THR A 116 -7.69 -10.54 3.47
C THR A 116 -9.18 -10.28 3.30
N VAL A 117 -9.99 -11.28 3.53
CA VAL A 117 -11.44 -11.12 3.57
C VAL A 117 -11.89 -10.89 5.01
N PRO A 118 -12.92 -10.08 5.26
CA PRO A 118 -13.43 -9.89 6.60
C PRO A 118 -13.87 -11.19 7.29
N VAL A 119 -13.64 -11.29 8.57
CA VAL A 119 -14.17 -12.37 9.43
C VAL A 119 -15.51 -11.94 9.99
N VAL A 120 -16.53 -12.72 9.76
CA VAL A 120 -17.91 -12.44 10.20
C VAL A 120 -18.35 -13.50 11.20
N ASN A 121 -18.62 -13.08 12.45
CA ASN A 121 -19.20 -13.92 13.49
C ASN A 121 -20.61 -13.43 13.79
N THR A 122 -21.56 -14.34 13.87
CA THR A 122 -22.99 -14.00 14.10
C THR A 122 -23.51 -14.66 15.38
N THR A 123 -24.45 -13.98 16.03
CA THR A 123 -25.14 -14.47 17.21
C THR A 123 -26.57 -13.92 17.27
N PHE A 124 -27.42 -14.56 18.07
CA PHE A 124 -28.77 -14.09 18.37
C PHE A 124 -29.10 -14.29 19.84
N ASN A 125 -30.03 -13.51 20.35
CA ASN A 125 -30.41 -13.52 21.76
C ASN A 125 -31.26 -14.73 22.18
N ILE A 126 -31.92 -15.41 21.25
CA ILE A 126 -32.84 -16.55 21.50
C ILE A 126 -32.51 -17.68 20.52
N THR A 127 -32.19 -18.87 21.02
CA THR A 127 -31.90 -20.07 20.21
C THR A 127 -33.16 -20.89 19.84
N SER A 128 -34.24 -20.72 20.60
CA SER A 128 -35.51 -21.41 20.38
C SER A 128 -36.67 -20.40 20.55
N PRO A 129 -36.87 -19.51 19.57
CA PRO A 129 -37.91 -18.50 19.66
C PRO A 129 -39.30 -19.16 19.54
N LEU A 130 -40.27 -18.63 20.24
CA LEU A 130 -41.69 -18.94 20.08
C LEU A 130 -42.30 -18.10 18.95
N VAL A 131 -43.49 -18.47 18.50
CA VAL A 131 -44.31 -17.59 17.66
C VAL A 131 -44.47 -16.23 18.37
N ASP A 132 -44.42 -15.17 17.60
CA ASP A 132 -44.45 -13.76 18.08
C ASP A 132 -43.22 -13.29 18.91
N SER A 133 -42.17 -14.12 19.08
CA SER A 133 -40.94 -13.66 19.67
C SER A 133 -40.28 -12.57 18.82
N VAL A 134 -39.59 -11.66 19.51
CA VAL A 134 -38.71 -10.66 18.90
C VAL A 134 -37.28 -11.20 19.00
N VAL A 135 -36.60 -11.30 17.88
CA VAL A 135 -35.22 -11.81 17.84
C VAL A 135 -34.24 -10.67 17.51
N ASN A 136 -33.21 -10.57 18.32
CA ASN A 136 -32.09 -9.67 18.04
C ASN A 136 -30.95 -10.47 17.36
N PHE A 137 -30.62 -10.08 16.13
CA PHE A 137 -29.46 -10.56 15.41
C PHE A 137 -28.33 -9.60 15.58
N SER A 138 -27.20 -10.08 15.93
CA SER A 138 -25.99 -9.30 16.07
C SER A 138 -24.78 -10.08 15.54
N GLY A 139 -23.73 -9.36 15.27
CA GLY A 139 -22.47 -9.96 14.86
C GLY A 139 -21.29 -9.11 15.28
N ASN A 140 -20.15 -9.69 15.08
CA ASN A 140 -18.88 -8.99 15.13
C ASN A 140 -18.13 -9.28 13.83
N ILE A 141 -17.78 -8.21 13.13
CA ILE A 141 -17.05 -8.25 11.88
C ILE A 141 -15.69 -7.64 12.15
N THR A 142 -14.64 -8.32 11.69
CA THR A 142 -13.25 -7.83 11.84
C THR A 142 -12.50 -8.00 10.52
N ASP A 143 -11.61 -7.06 10.25
CA ASP A 143 -10.74 -7.04 9.09
C ASP A 143 -9.39 -6.45 9.46
N ASP A 144 -8.34 -6.70 8.70
CA ASP A 144 -7.00 -6.14 8.94
C ASP A 144 -6.79 -4.77 8.27
N LEU A 145 -7.77 -4.33 7.45
CA LEU A 145 -7.90 -2.98 6.92
C LEU A 145 -9.26 -2.40 7.36
N ASN A 146 -9.76 -1.40 6.65
CA ASN A 146 -11.02 -0.76 6.99
C ASN A 146 -12.22 -1.47 6.36
N LEU A 147 -13.21 -1.76 7.19
CA LEU A 147 -14.54 -2.16 6.73
C LEU A 147 -15.25 -0.98 6.05
N LEU A 148 -15.87 -1.21 4.91
CA LEU A 148 -16.61 -0.19 4.16
C LEU A 148 -18.12 -0.29 4.39
N SER A 149 -18.63 -1.51 4.49
CA SER A 149 -20.05 -1.79 4.63
C SER A 149 -20.29 -3.12 5.31
N ALA A 150 -21.49 -3.30 5.83
CA ALA A 150 -22.01 -4.58 6.28
C ALA A 150 -23.50 -4.67 5.92
N ASN A 151 -24.00 -5.91 5.84
CA ASN A 151 -25.41 -6.16 5.55
C ASN A 151 -25.91 -7.33 6.40
N ILE A 152 -27.13 -7.20 6.93
CA ILE A 152 -27.88 -8.29 7.52
C ILE A 152 -29.07 -8.57 6.60
N THR A 153 -29.20 -9.83 6.20
CA THR A 153 -30.35 -10.31 5.41
C THR A 153 -31.05 -11.39 6.19
N TYR A 154 -32.36 -11.32 6.29
CA TYR A 154 -33.16 -12.41 6.86
C TYR A 154 -34.50 -12.58 6.12
N ASN A 155 -35.01 -13.81 6.18
CA ASN A 155 -36.28 -14.17 5.58
C ASN A 155 -37.24 -14.70 6.68
N ILE A 156 -38.37 -14.01 6.82
CA ILE A 156 -39.47 -14.43 7.70
C ILE A 156 -40.69 -14.64 6.84
N SER A 157 -41.23 -15.88 6.81
CA SER A 157 -42.44 -16.23 6.07
C SER A 157 -42.44 -15.83 4.58
N GLY A 158 -41.28 -15.90 3.92
CA GLY A 158 -41.13 -15.50 2.52
C GLY A 158 -40.84 -14.04 2.29
N VAL A 159 -40.89 -13.20 3.33
CA VAL A 159 -40.50 -11.79 3.25
C VAL A 159 -39.02 -11.62 3.56
N ILE A 160 -38.27 -11.17 2.57
CA ILE A 160 -36.83 -10.93 2.69
C ILE A 160 -36.62 -9.48 3.12
N THR A 161 -35.87 -9.29 4.20
CA THR A 161 -35.50 -7.98 4.72
C THR A 161 -34.00 -7.79 4.60
N TYR A 162 -33.57 -6.59 4.17
CA TYR A 162 -32.18 -6.16 4.07
C TYR A 162 -31.94 -4.99 5.02
N VAL A 163 -30.94 -5.11 5.86
CA VAL A 163 -30.46 -4.02 6.73
C VAL A 163 -29.04 -3.69 6.34
N ASN A 164 -28.86 -2.50 5.77
CA ASN A 164 -27.57 -2.08 5.22
C ASN A 164 -26.88 -1.11 6.19
N PHE A 165 -25.60 -1.31 6.40
CA PHE A 165 -24.70 -0.43 7.14
C PHE A 165 -23.61 0.02 6.18
N SER A 166 -23.53 1.32 5.93
CA SER A 166 -22.60 1.92 4.99
C SER A 166 -21.79 3.03 5.65
N GLY A 167 -20.67 3.40 5.00
CA GLY A 167 -19.78 4.44 5.54
C GLY A 167 -19.06 3.99 6.81
N LEU A 168 -18.81 2.71 6.96
CA LEU A 168 -18.06 2.17 8.09
C LEU A 168 -16.61 2.62 7.97
N SER A 169 -15.96 2.78 9.12
CA SER A 169 -14.54 3.13 9.22
C SER A 169 -13.94 2.39 10.40
N GLY A 170 -12.81 1.74 10.18
CA GLY A 170 -12.13 0.95 11.21
C GLY A 170 -12.14 -0.55 10.91
N THR A 171 -11.37 -1.28 11.69
CA THR A 171 -11.11 -2.72 11.50
C THR A 171 -12.11 -3.62 12.22
N THR A 172 -13.08 -3.04 12.93
CA THR A 172 -14.08 -3.79 13.69
C THR A 172 -15.42 -3.09 13.63
N TYR A 173 -16.49 -3.85 13.42
CA TYR A 173 -17.86 -3.36 13.46
C TYR A 173 -18.79 -4.41 14.07
N SER A 174 -19.76 -3.98 14.89
CA SER A 174 -20.73 -4.86 15.53
C SER A 174 -22.16 -4.49 15.10
N PRO A 175 -22.59 -4.98 13.90
CA PRO A 175 -23.96 -4.73 13.44
C PRO A 175 -24.98 -5.50 14.27
N TYR A 176 -26.16 -4.94 14.43
CA TYR A 176 -27.30 -5.63 15.00
C TYR A 176 -28.60 -5.20 14.33
N ASN A 177 -29.59 -6.05 14.37
CA ASN A 177 -30.96 -5.72 14.01
C ASN A 177 -31.96 -6.49 14.89
N VAL A 178 -33.04 -5.84 15.23
CA VAL A 178 -34.15 -6.41 15.99
C VAL A 178 -35.29 -6.67 15.01
N THR A 179 -35.74 -7.92 14.90
CA THR A 179 -36.88 -8.22 14.04
C THR A 179 -38.18 -7.67 14.63
N PRO A 180 -39.22 -7.44 13.81
CA PRO A 180 -40.58 -7.43 14.32
C PRO A 180 -40.92 -8.79 14.95
N ALA A 181 -42.05 -8.90 15.66
CA ALA A 181 -42.55 -10.18 16.13
C ALA A 181 -42.60 -11.20 14.99
N LEU A 182 -42.12 -12.43 15.29
CA LEU A 182 -42.05 -13.48 14.30
C LEU A 182 -43.50 -13.94 13.93
N GLY A 183 -44.09 -13.34 12.92
CA GLY A 183 -45.42 -13.71 12.42
C GLY A 183 -45.43 -14.98 11.56
N CYS A 184 -44.61 -15.97 11.87
CA CYS A 184 -44.56 -17.20 11.13
C CYS A 184 -45.25 -18.38 11.87
N ALA A 185 -45.74 -19.38 11.11
CA ALA A 185 -46.33 -20.56 11.70
C ALA A 185 -45.31 -21.36 12.54
N GLU A 186 -45.81 -22.20 13.45
CA GLU A 186 -44.97 -23.16 14.18
C GLU A 186 -44.08 -23.97 13.21
N THR A 187 -42.84 -24.23 13.62
CA THR A 187 -41.83 -24.94 12.82
C THR A 187 -41.24 -24.18 11.63
N CYS A 188 -41.52 -22.87 11.47
CA CYS A 188 -40.85 -22.10 10.43
C CYS A 188 -39.34 -21.96 10.73
N VAL A 189 -38.54 -21.95 9.66
CA VAL A 189 -37.09 -21.72 9.73
C VAL A 189 -36.80 -20.32 9.25
N ILE A 190 -36.06 -19.55 10.05
CA ILE A 190 -35.59 -18.21 9.70
C ILE A 190 -34.11 -18.30 9.42
N ASN A 191 -33.73 -17.95 8.21
CA ASN A 191 -32.33 -17.89 7.82
C ASN A 191 -31.82 -16.44 7.96
N PHE A 192 -30.71 -16.29 8.65
CA PHE A 192 -30.00 -15.03 8.79
C PHE A 192 -28.64 -15.14 8.13
N THR A 193 -28.28 -14.11 7.42
CA THR A 193 -26.98 -14.01 6.78
C THR A 193 -26.41 -12.61 7.03
N MET A 194 -25.16 -12.55 7.40
CA MET A 194 -24.42 -11.32 7.56
C MET A 194 -23.27 -11.30 6.56
N TYR A 195 -23.09 -10.16 5.91
CA TYR A 195 -22.04 -9.91 4.94
C TYR A 195 -21.21 -8.68 5.36
N ALA A 196 -19.95 -8.67 4.93
CA ALA A 196 -19.06 -7.54 5.08
C ALA A 196 -18.17 -7.38 3.84
#